data_6659a3666df24ccc457cf873bb13c735
#
_entry.id   6659a3666df24ccc457cf873bb13c735
#
_cell.length_a   1.000
_cell.length_b   1.000
_cell.length_c   1.000
_cell.angle_alpha   90.00
_cell.angle_beta   90.00
_cell.angle_gamma   90.00
#
_symmetry.space_group_name_H-M   'P 1'
#
loop_
_entity.id
_entity.type
_entity.pdbx_description
1 polymer ?
#
loop_
_entity_poly.entity_id
_entity_poly.type
_entity_poly.pdbx_seq_one_letter_code
_entity_poly.pdbx_strand_id
1 'polypeptide(L)'
;TGVANIAMGDRALQTNSTASYNTGIGYKALELNTTGTLNTAVGANALDANTTGNSNVAIGNEALSANTTADNNTAVGRQSMLLNTTGANNTALGHEALEANTTASNNTALGYEALTANTTGTQNTAVGASASLLNTTASNNTSMGYFALEKNQTGSENVSIGTESMLANTTASNNTAVGYRALFANTTGTRNTAVGASALDANTTADRNTAVGFNTLTTNTTGSYNTCIG
;
A
#
# COMPACT_ATOMS: atom_id res chain seq x y z
N THR A 1 -8.83 34.65 6.86
CA THR A 1 -7.99 35.08 8.01
C THR A 1 -7.41 33.88 8.76
N GLY A 2 -6.85 32.91 8.04
CA GLY A 2 -6.18 31.77 8.67
C GLY A 2 -4.99 32.21 9.50
N VAL A 3 -4.69 31.49 10.59
CA VAL A 3 -3.58 31.76 11.51
C VAL A 3 -2.56 30.61 11.54
N ALA A 4 -1.32 30.93 11.93
CA ALA A 4 -0.26 29.96 12.12
C ALA A 4 0.05 29.11 10.86
N ASN A 5 0.04 29.73 9.69
CA ASN A 5 0.46 29.08 8.44
C ASN A 5 1.89 29.46 8.08
N ILE A 6 2.63 28.53 7.49
CA ILE A 6 3.95 28.73 6.91
C ILE A 6 3.86 28.52 5.40
N ALA A 7 4.25 29.48 4.60
CA ALA A 7 4.30 29.38 3.13
C ALA A 7 5.70 29.82 2.63
N MET A 8 6.37 28.95 1.90
CA MET A 8 7.66 29.25 1.29
C MET A 8 7.74 28.62 -0.11
N GLY A 9 7.81 29.45 -1.14
CA GLY A 9 7.83 29.04 -2.54
C GLY A 9 6.80 29.76 -3.38
N ASP A 10 7.01 29.77 -4.70
CA ASP A 10 6.03 30.37 -5.63
C ASP A 10 4.70 29.60 -5.54
N ARG A 11 3.60 30.32 -5.34
CA ARG A 11 2.21 29.82 -5.16
C ARG A 11 1.99 28.89 -3.97
N ALA A 12 2.91 28.79 -3.01
CA ALA A 12 2.65 28.04 -1.79
C ALA A 12 1.47 28.65 -1.01
N LEU A 13 0.45 27.84 -0.66
CA LEU A 13 -0.79 28.26 0.03
C LEU A 13 -1.53 29.41 -0.67
N GLN A 14 -1.47 29.50 -2.00
CA GLN A 14 -1.95 30.66 -2.76
C GLN A 14 -3.43 30.98 -2.52
N THR A 15 -4.29 29.96 -2.45
CA THR A 15 -5.75 30.15 -2.29
C THR A 15 -6.22 30.05 -0.84
N ASN A 16 -5.31 29.92 0.11
CA ASN A 16 -5.65 29.74 1.52
C ASN A 16 -6.43 30.92 2.05
N SER A 17 -7.71 30.73 2.32
CA SER A 17 -8.61 31.83 2.72
C SER A 17 -8.81 31.93 4.24
N THR A 18 -9.16 30.82 4.87
CA THR A 18 -9.50 30.77 6.31
C THR A 18 -8.80 29.62 7.05
N ALA A 19 -8.12 28.73 6.33
CA ALA A 19 -7.49 27.58 6.92
C ALA A 19 -6.26 27.94 7.77
N SER A 20 -6.05 27.20 8.84
CA SER A 20 -5.01 27.46 9.84
C SER A 20 -4.10 26.25 10.05
N TYR A 21 -2.93 26.50 10.63
CA TYR A 21 -1.96 25.47 11.00
C TYR A 21 -1.45 24.64 9.82
N ASN A 22 -1.33 25.24 8.63
CA ASN A 22 -0.77 24.57 7.46
C ASN A 22 0.68 24.98 7.23
N THR A 23 1.50 24.04 6.78
CA THR A 23 2.87 24.27 6.32
C THR A 23 2.97 23.91 4.85
N GLY A 24 3.22 24.88 3.97
CA GLY A 24 3.46 24.69 2.54
C GLY A 24 4.86 25.18 2.15
N ILE A 25 5.79 24.27 1.81
CA ILE A 25 7.15 24.60 1.41
C ILE A 25 7.45 23.95 0.06
N GLY A 26 7.61 24.76 -0.97
CA GLY A 26 7.87 24.32 -2.34
C GLY A 26 6.97 25.01 -3.37
N TYR A 27 7.32 24.86 -4.65
CA TYR A 27 6.51 25.35 -5.76
C TYR A 27 5.13 24.72 -5.70
N LYS A 28 4.07 25.52 -5.60
CA LYS A 28 2.66 25.09 -5.52
C LYS A 28 2.28 24.20 -4.33
N ALA A 29 3.10 24.09 -3.30
CA ALA A 29 2.74 23.30 -2.13
C ALA A 29 1.43 23.84 -1.51
N LEU A 30 0.37 23.00 -1.40
CA LEU A 30 -0.97 23.39 -0.94
C LEU A 30 -1.60 24.57 -1.74
N GLU A 31 -1.33 24.65 -3.06
CA GLU A 31 -1.77 25.80 -3.89
C GLU A 31 -3.28 26.05 -3.77
N LEU A 32 -4.11 25.00 -3.90
CA LEU A 32 -5.57 25.11 -3.95
C LEU A 32 -6.27 24.97 -2.59
N ASN A 33 -5.52 24.92 -1.48
CA ASN A 33 -6.11 24.76 -0.15
C ASN A 33 -6.98 25.94 0.23
N THR A 34 -8.24 25.71 0.52
CA THR A 34 -9.18 26.79 0.90
C THR A 34 -9.50 26.80 2.40
N THR A 35 -9.95 25.66 2.93
CA THR A 35 -10.37 25.53 4.33
C THR A 35 -9.71 24.36 5.08
N GLY A 36 -8.92 23.50 4.39
CA GLY A 36 -8.21 22.38 5.00
C GLY A 36 -7.18 22.83 6.02
N THR A 37 -7.15 22.21 7.19
CA THR A 37 -6.29 22.59 8.33
C THR A 37 -5.32 21.50 8.72
N LEU A 38 -4.23 21.87 9.43
CA LEU A 38 -3.26 20.91 9.97
C LEU A 38 -2.53 20.10 8.91
N ASN A 39 -2.39 20.63 7.70
CA ASN A 39 -1.67 19.95 6.63
C ASN A 39 -0.20 20.36 6.58
N THR A 40 0.68 19.42 6.29
CA THR A 40 2.11 19.67 6.02
C THR A 40 2.45 19.20 4.62
N ALA A 41 2.86 20.12 3.75
CA ALA A 41 3.29 19.84 2.39
C ALA A 41 4.70 20.39 2.15
N VAL A 42 5.64 19.52 1.82
CA VAL A 42 7.03 19.90 1.53
C VAL A 42 7.48 19.25 0.23
N GLY A 43 7.66 20.04 -0.80
CA GLY A 43 8.04 19.59 -2.15
C GLY A 43 7.25 20.32 -3.23
N ALA A 44 7.74 20.27 -4.47
CA ALA A 44 7.01 20.84 -5.61
C ALA A 44 5.74 20.01 -5.86
N ASN A 45 4.61 20.69 -6.01
CA ASN A 45 3.27 20.12 -6.18
C ASN A 45 2.86 19.12 -5.06
N ALA A 46 3.43 19.25 -3.85
CA ALA A 46 2.98 18.46 -2.72
C ALA A 46 1.60 18.95 -2.25
N LEU A 47 0.59 18.06 -2.23
CA LEU A 47 -0.79 18.33 -1.78
C LEU A 47 -1.43 19.54 -2.50
N ASP A 48 -1.05 19.78 -3.76
CA ASP A 48 -1.40 21.02 -4.47
C ASP A 48 -2.89 21.13 -4.82
N ALA A 49 -3.59 20.01 -5.07
CA ALA A 49 -5.03 20.00 -5.34
C ALA A 49 -5.92 20.01 -4.08
N ASN A 50 -5.37 19.96 -2.88
CA ASN A 50 -6.15 19.89 -1.66
C ASN A 50 -7.03 21.13 -1.50
N THR A 51 -8.31 20.93 -1.23
CA THR A 51 -9.25 22.03 -1.00
C THR A 51 -9.72 22.11 0.46
N THR A 52 -10.18 20.99 1.00
CA THR A 52 -10.79 20.92 2.33
C THR A 52 -10.22 19.82 3.22
N GLY A 53 -9.36 18.93 2.67
CA GLY A 53 -8.75 17.83 3.42
C GLY A 53 -7.88 18.33 4.58
N ASN A 54 -7.93 17.62 5.71
CA ASN A 54 -7.26 17.99 6.95
C ASN A 54 -6.24 16.96 7.40
N SER A 55 -5.26 17.39 8.21
CA SER A 55 -4.32 16.50 8.90
C SER A 55 -3.54 15.59 7.94
N ASN A 56 -3.21 16.07 6.75
CA ASN A 56 -2.40 15.34 5.78
C ASN A 56 -0.92 15.74 5.87
N VAL A 57 -0.03 14.78 5.70
CA VAL A 57 1.41 14.99 5.57
C VAL A 57 1.84 14.55 4.17
N ALA A 58 2.36 15.46 3.37
CA ALA A 58 2.87 15.20 2.02
C ALA A 58 4.31 15.73 1.90
N ILE A 59 5.28 14.85 1.82
CA ILE A 59 6.70 15.21 1.72
C ILE A 59 7.33 14.54 0.50
N GLY A 60 7.66 15.31 -0.50
CA GLY A 60 8.21 14.86 -1.78
C GLY A 60 7.59 15.57 -2.97
N ASN A 61 8.25 15.51 -4.13
CA ASN A 61 7.67 16.02 -5.36
C ASN A 61 6.41 15.23 -5.72
N GLU A 62 5.30 15.92 -5.94
CA GLU A 62 4.00 15.35 -6.27
C GLU A 62 3.44 14.35 -5.23
N ALA A 63 3.92 14.41 -3.98
CA ALA A 63 3.34 13.61 -2.90
C ALA A 63 1.89 14.08 -2.64
N LEU A 64 0.92 13.14 -2.70
CA LEU A 64 -0.50 13.37 -2.44
C LEU A 64 -1.11 14.49 -3.32
N SER A 65 -0.57 14.67 -4.54
CA SER A 65 -0.90 15.81 -5.40
C SER A 65 -2.40 15.87 -5.76
N ALA A 66 -3.03 14.74 -6.09
CA ALA A 66 -4.46 14.72 -6.49
C ALA A 66 -5.46 14.78 -5.32
N ASN A 67 -5.01 14.85 -4.06
CA ASN A 67 -5.90 14.86 -2.90
C ASN A 67 -6.78 16.11 -2.90
N THR A 68 -8.08 15.92 -2.82
CA THR A 68 -9.00 17.08 -2.78
C THR A 68 -9.64 17.30 -1.42
N THR A 69 -10.17 16.24 -0.81
CA THR A 69 -10.99 16.33 0.39
C THR A 69 -10.62 15.30 1.47
N ALA A 70 -9.72 14.38 1.18
CA ALA A 70 -9.40 13.30 2.11
C ALA A 70 -8.54 13.77 3.29
N ASP A 71 -8.77 13.15 4.44
CA ASP A 71 -8.13 13.46 5.70
C ASP A 71 -7.14 12.36 6.14
N ASN A 72 -6.21 12.73 7.04
CA ASN A 72 -5.38 11.81 7.80
C ASN A 72 -4.48 10.91 6.93
N ASN A 73 -4.01 11.39 5.80
CA ASN A 73 -3.05 10.66 4.97
C ASN A 73 -1.62 11.10 5.27
N THR A 74 -0.70 10.15 5.26
CA THR A 74 0.74 10.42 5.34
C THR A 74 1.42 9.87 4.09
N ALA A 75 1.94 10.76 3.25
CA ALA A 75 2.67 10.46 2.02
C ALA A 75 4.09 11.03 2.09
N VAL A 76 5.10 10.17 2.11
CA VAL A 76 6.50 10.58 2.13
C VAL A 76 7.26 9.85 1.02
N GLY A 77 7.73 10.59 0.05
CA GLY A 77 8.42 10.08 -1.14
C GLY A 77 7.90 10.75 -2.41
N ARG A 78 8.71 10.76 -3.46
CA ARG A 78 8.28 11.25 -4.77
C ARG A 78 7.08 10.43 -5.25
N GLN A 79 6.00 11.10 -5.67
CA GLN A 79 4.78 10.49 -6.21
C GLN A 79 4.10 9.47 -5.26
N SER A 80 4.41 9.53 -3.98
CA SER A 80 3.70 8.75 -2.97
C SER A 80 2.23 9.19 -2.91
N MET A 81 1.27 8.26 -3.08
CA MET A 81 -0.17 8.52 -3.18
C MET A 81 -0.56 9.59 -4.22
N LEU A 82 0.15 9.63 -5.36
CA LEU A 82 -0.04 10.66 -6.39
C LEU A 82 -1.51 10.86 -6.78
N LEU A 83 -2.24 9.78 -7.05
CA LEU A 83 -3.61 9.80 -7.60
C LEU A 83 -4.71 9.73 -6.52
N ASN A 84 -4.38 9.80 -5.23
CA ASN A 84 -5.37 9.73 -4.17
C ASN A 84 -6.27 10.98 -4.21
N THR A 85 -7.58 10.78 -4.33
CA THR A 85 -8.55 11.89 -4.35
C THR A 85 -9.34 12.00 -3.05
N THR A 86 -9.94 10.91 -2.58
CA THR A 86 -10.83 10.88 -1.42
C THR A 86 -10.52 9.75 -0.42
N GLY A 87 -9.52 8.92 -0.70
CA GLY A 87 -9.10 7.86 0.22
C GLY A 87 -8.44 8.43 1.48
N ALA A 88 -8.93 8.05 2.67
CA ALA A 88 -8.47 8.58 3.95
C ALA A 88 -7.73 7.54 4.80
N ASN A 89 -6.98 8.02 5.80
CA ASN A 89 -6.26 7.18 6.76
C ASN A 89 -5.23 6.23 6.11
N ASN A 90 -4.59 6.66 5.04
CA ASN A 90 -3.54 5.88 4.38
C ASN A 90 -2.16 6.38 4.82
N THR A 91 -1.22 5.45 4.93
CA THR A 91 0.20 5.75 5.16
C THR A 91 1.03 5.18 4.02
N ALA A 92 1.74 6.03 3.30
CA ALA A 92 2.65 5.65 2.23
C ALA A 92 4.03 6.28 2.45
N LEU A 93 5.05 5.45 2.57
CA LEU A 93 6.43 5.87 2.72
C LEU A 93 7.31 5.14 1.71
N GLY A 94 7.75 5.85 0.70
CA GLY A 94 8.56 5.33 -0.41
C GLY A 94 8.20 6.01 -1.72
N HIS A 95 9.12 5.95 -2.69
CA HIS A 95 8.87 6.38 -4.06
C HIS A 95 7.72 5.53 -4.65
N GLU A 96 6.70 6.17 -5.20
CA GLU A 96 5.52 5.54 -5.82
C GLU A 96 4.73 4.58 -4.89
N ALA A 97 4.93 4.68 -3.57
CA ALA A 97 4.10 3.90 -2.64
C ALA A 97 2.63 4.37 -2.72
N LEU A 98 1.68 3.43 -2.94
CA LEU A 98 0.24 3.70 -3.13
C LEU A 98 -0.05 4.71 -4.26
N GLU A 99 0.79 4.79 -5.30
CA GLU A 99 0.66 5.81 -6.35
C GLU A 99 -0.73 5.85 -6.98
N ALA A 100 -1.27 4.71 -7.40
CA ALA A 100 -2.55 4.60 -8.10
C ALA A 100 -3.78 4.64 -7.19
N ASN A 101 -3.62 4.79 -5.87
CA ASN A 101 -4.74 4.83 -4.94
C ASN A 101 -5.66 6.01 -5.28
N THR A 102 -6.95 5.76 -5.45
CA THR A 102 -7.91 6.83 -5.75
C THR A 102 -8.84 7.11 -4.59
N THR A 103 -9.56 6.12 -4.13
CA THR A 103 -10.60 6.26 -3.11
C THR A 103 -10.44 5.30 -1.93
N ALA A 104 -9.47 4.39 -2.00
CA ALA A 104 -9.28 3.38 -0.97
C ALA A 104 -8.71 3.97 0.33
N SER A 105 -9.13 3.42 1.46
CA SER A 105 -8.78 3.91 2.78
C SER A 105 -8.14 2.82 3.65
N ASN A 106 -7.46 3.25 4.71
CA ASN A 106 -6.87 2.38 5.72
C ASN A 106 -5.77 1.44 5.18
N ASN A 107 -5.00 1.88 4.18
CA ASN A 107 -3.86 1.14 3.66
C ASN A 107 -2.54 1.65 4.26
N THR A 108 -1.60 0.75 4.48
CA THR A 108 -0.23 1.06 4.87
C THR A 108 0.73 0.50 3.84
N ALA A 109 1.51 1.35 3.18
CA ALA A 109 2.54 0.99 2.20
C ALA A 109 3.89 1.57 2.62
N LEU A 110 4.85 0.73 2.92
CA LEU A 110 6.18 1.10 3.35
C LEU A 110 7.25 0.43 2.48
N GLY A 111 7.82 1.15 1.56
CA GLY A 111 8.84 0.67 0.63
C GLY A 111 8.69 1.27 -0.77
N TYR A 112 9.75 1.16 -1.57
CA TYR A 112 9.74 1.48 -3.00
C TYR A 112 8.65 0.68 -3.70
N GLU A 113 7.75 1.33 -4.41
CA GLU A 113 6.63 0.72 -5.15
C GLU A 113 5.73 -0.24 -4.33
N ALA A 114 5.63 -0.07 -3.01
CA ALA A 114 4.69 -0.86 -2.22
C ALA A 114 3.24 -0.46 -2.54
N LEU A 115 2.36 -1.44 -2.86
CA LEU A 115 0.95 -1.23 -3.24
C LEU A 115 0.74 -0.24 -4.40
N THR A 116 1.70 -0.08 -5.31
CA THR A 116 1.63 0.95 -6.37
C THR A 116 0.34 0.88 -7.20
N ALA A 117 -0.09 -0.32 -7.61
CA ALA A 117 -1.27 -0.49 -8.47
C ALA A 117 -2.61 -0.46 -7.72
N ASN A 118 -2.63 -0.29 -6.40
CA ASN A 118 -3.87 -0.33 -5.62
C ASN A 118 -4.79 0.85 -5.98
N THR A 119 -5.99 0.55 -6.43
CA THR A 119 -6.98 1.59 -6.79
C THR A 119 -8.08 1.72 -5.73
N THR A 120 -8.72 0.61 -5.37
CA THR A 120 -9.88 0.59 -4.46
C THR A 120 -9.76 -0.43 -3.32
N GLY A 121 -8.70 -1.23 -3.27
CA GLY A 121 -8.45 -2.19 -2.18
C GLY A 121 -8.20 -1.50 -0.85
N THR A 122 -8.86 -1.91 0.22
CA THR A 122 -8.79 -1.29 1.56
C THR A 122 -8.16 -2.21 2.59
N GLN A 123 -7.64 -1.61 3.69
CA GLN A 123 -7.13 -2.37 4.83
C GLN A 123 -5.97 -3.31 4.48
N ASN A 124 -5.14 -2.91 3.51
CA ASN A 124 -3.93 -3.64 3.16
C ASN A 124 -2.71 -3.08 3.90
N THR A 125 -1.82 -3.96 4.30
CA THR A 125 -0.51 -3.61 4.85
C THR A 125 0.57 -4.22 3.97
N ALA A 126 1.40 -3.38 3.35
CA ALA A 126 2.54 -3.79 2.53
C ALA A 126 3.83 -3.14 3.03
N VAL A 127 4.79 -3.97 3.42
CA VAL A 127 6.08 -3.52 3.94
C VAL A 127 7.22 -4.22 3.17
N GLY A 128 7.96 -3.48 2.40
CA GLY A 128 9.05 -3.99 1.57
C GLY A 128 8.98 -3.44 0.15
N ALA A 129 10.12 -3.43 -0.56
CA ALA A 129 10.12 -3.01 -1.95
C ALA A 129 9.24 -3.94 -2.79
N SER A 130 8.36 -3.36 -3.58
CA SER A 130 7.39 -4.03 -4.46
C SER A 130 6.49 -5.05 -3.75
N ALA A 131 6.27 -4.90 -2.43
CA ALA A 131 5.30 -5.71 -1.71
C ALA A 131 3.88 -5.37 -2.21
N SER A 132 3.09 -6.40 -2.57
CA SER A 132 1.73 -6.26 -3.17
C SER A 132 1.66 -5.30 -4.36
N LEU A 133 2.71 -5.24 -5.18
CA LEU A 133 2.88 -4.28 -6.28
C LEU A 133 1.65 -4.20 -7.18
N LEU A 134 1.13 -5.34 -7.63
CA LEU A 134 0.03 -5.42 -8.61
C LEU A 134 -1.36 -5.54 -7.96
N ASN A 135 -1.49 -5.32 -6.65
CA ASN A 135 -2.79 -5.31 -5.99
C ASN A 135 -3.67 -4.20 -6.57
N THR A 136 -4.84 -4.55 -7.09
CA THR A 136 -5.74 -3.53 -7.67
C THR A 136 -6.95 -3.26 -6.78
N THR A 137 -7.68 -4.28 -6.42
CA THR A 137 -8.96 -4.16 -5.70
C THR A 137 -9.04 -5.03 -4.45
N ALA A 138 -8.04 -5.88 -4.22
CA ALA A 138 -8.04 -6.79 -3.09
C ALA A 138 -7.88 -6.06 -1.75
N SER A 139 -8.51 -6.58 -0.71
CA SER A 139 -8.55 -5.99 0.62
C SER A 139 -8.10 -6.96 1.72
N ASN A 140 -7.75 -6.42 2.88
CA ASN A 140 -7.39 -7.20 4.06
C ASN A 140 -6.15 -8.09 3.87
N ASN A 141 -5.20 -7.68 3.04
CA ASN A 141 -3.95 -8.41 2.87
C ASN A 141 -2.84 -7.84 3.75
N THR A 142 -2.00 -8.71 4.28
CA THR A 142 -0.75 -8.35 4.94
C THR A 142 0.41 -8.93 4.14
N SER A 143 1.26 -8.09 3.58
CA SER A 143 2.48 -8.49 2.86
C SER A 143 3.71 -7.83 3.49
N MET A 144 4.72 -8.63 3.83
CA MET A 144 5.95 -8.13 4.43
C MET A 144 7.17 -8.86 3.86
N GLY A 145 7.98 -8.14 3.11
CA GLY A 145 9.18 -8.67 2.44
C GLY A 145 9.30 -8.17 1.00
N TYR A 146 10.51 -8.29 0.44
CA TYR A 146 10.77 -7.99 -0.96
C TYR A 146 9.95 -8.92 -1.86
N PHE A 147 9.14 -8.37 -2.77
CA PHE A 147 8.21 -9.08 -3.64
C PHE A 147 7.18 -9.98 -2.92
N ALA A 148 6.92 -9.77 -1.62
CA ALA A 148 5.86 -10.50 -0.95
C ALA A 148 4.50 -10.15 -1.56
N LEU A 149 3.74 -11.17 -2.00
CA LEU A 149 2.41 -11.04 -2.64
C LEU A 149 2.40 -10.15 -3.89
N GLU A 150 3.52 -10.07 -4.63
CA GLU A 150 3.74 -9.11 -5.74
C GLU A 150 2.62 -9.12 -6.78
N LYS A 151 2.23 -10.30 -7.27
CA LYS A 151 1.32 -10.45 -8.42
C LYS A 151 -0.16 -10.50 -8.05
N ASN A 152 -0.49 -10.35 -6.79
CA ASN A 152 -1.87 -10.39 -6.33
C ASN A 152 -2.67 -9.22 -6.93
N GLN A 153 -3.79 -9.51 -7.55
CA GLN A 153 -4.68 -8.50 -8.11
C GLN A 153 -5.97 -8.35 -7.30
N THR A 154 -6.65 -9.47 -7.04
CA THR A 154 -7.97 -9.48 -6.42
C THR A 154 -8.11 -10.42 -5.22
N GLY A 155 -7.08 -11.23 -4.91
CA GLY A 155 -7.09 -12.15 -3.77
C GLY A 155 -7.04 -11.40 -2.44
N SER A 156 -7.99 -11.64 -1.55
CA SER A 156 -8.14 -10.94 -0.26
C SER A 156 -7.84 -11.86 0.93
N GLU A 157 -7.65 -11.25 2.10
CA GLU A 157 -7.48 -11.98 3.37
C GLU A 157 -6.24 -12.90 3.36
N ASN A 158 -5.15 -12.48 2.70
CA ASN A 158 -3.90 -13.22 2.67
C ASN A 158 -2.88 -12.62 3.64
N VAL A 159 -2.08 -13.48 4.27
CA VAL A 159 -0.90 -13.12 5.04
C VAL A 159 0.34 -13.68 4.33
N SER A 160 1.22 -12.81 3.86
CA SER A 160 2.44 -13.14 3.11
C SER A 160 3.65 -12.47 3.75
N ILE A 161 4.44 -13.22 4.50
CA ILE A 161 5.60 -12.69 5.23
C ILE A 161 6.87 -13.44 4.81
N GLY A 162 7.80 -12.73 4.22
CA GLY A 162 9.08 -13.27 3.72
C GLY A 162 9.34 -12.84 2.28
N THR A 163 10.61 -12.78 1.89
CA THR A 163 11.00 -12.49 0.50
C THR A 163 10.37 -13.50 -0.45
N GLU A 164 9.71 -13.01 -1.52
CA GLU A 164 9.01 -13.81 -2.53
C GLU A 164 7.92 -14.75 -1.99
N SER A 165 7.46 -14.55 -0.76
CA SER A 165 6.30 -15.30 -0.23
C SER A 165 5.06 -15.00 -1.08
N MET A 166 4.32 -16.03 -1.51
CA MET A 166 3.12 -15.93 -2.37
C MET A 166 3.30 -15.06 -3.62
N LEU A 167 4.51 -15.03 -4.21
CA LEU A 167 4.83 -14.13 -5.32
C LEU A 167 3.86 -14.28 -6.49
N ALA A 168 3.52 -15.52 -6.88
CA ALA A 168 2.69 -15.80 -8.04
C ALA A 168 1.18 -15.70 -7.79
N ASN A 169 0.74 -15.40 -6.57
CA ASN A 169 -0.68 -15.30 -6.24
C ASN A 169 -1.38 -14.23 -7.08
N THR A 170 -2.46 -14.58 -7.74
CA THR A 170 -3.21 -13.62 -8.56
C THR A 170 -4.59 -13.29 -7.99
N THR A 171 -5.36 -14.31 -7.67
CA THR A 171 -6.76 -14.16 -7.23
C THR A 171 -7.09 -14.96 -5.97
N ALA A 172 -6.15 -15.78 -5.49
CA ALA A 172 -6.40 -16.65 -4.35
C ALA A 172 -6.52 -15.88 -3.03
N SER A 173 -7.42 -16.32 -2.18
CA SER A 173 -7.75 -15.69 -0.91
C SER A 173 -7.58 -16.64 0.28
N ASN A 174 -7.52 -16.07 1.49
CA ASN A 174 -7.47 -16.82 2.73
C ASN A 174 -6.23 -17.73 2.88
N ASN A 175 -5.09 -17.32 2.36
CA ASN A 175 -3.84 -18.05 2.51
C ASN A 175 -2.94 -17.39 3.56
N THR A 176 -2.18 -18.21 4.28
CA THR A 176 -1.12 -17.78 5.18
C THR A 176 0.21 -18.37 4.73
N ALA A 177 1.16 -17.51 4.38
CA ALA A 177 2.51 -17.89 3.97
C ALA A 177 3.54 -17.11 4.78
N VAL A 178 4.36 -17.80 5.56
CA VAL A 178 5.41 -17.22 6.39
C VAL A 178 6.73 -17.92 6.13
N GLY A 179 7.67 -17.23 5.51
CA GLY A 179 9.00 -17.76 5.15
C GLY A 179 9.43 -17.37 3.74
N TYR A 180 10.73 -17.44 3.47
CA TYR A 180 11.26 -17.25 2.12
C TYR A 180 10.58 -18.22 1.15
N ARG A 181 9.96 -17.71 0.08
CA ARG A 181 9.25 -18.47 -0.96
C ARG A 181 8.18 -19.44 -0.42
N ALA A 182 7.63 -19.19 0.76
CA ALA A 182 6.46 -19.96 1.21
C ALA A 182 5.29 -19.71 0.25
N LEU A 183 4.65 -20.78 -0.24
CA LEU A 183 3.52 -20.74 -1.17
C LEU A 183 3.83 -19.96 -2.48
N PHE A 184 5.07 -20.02 -2.95
CA PHE A 184 5.63 -19.19 -4.01
C PHE A 184 4.85 -19.26 -5.33
N ALA A 185 4.54 -20.48 -5.84
CA ALA A 185 3.90 -20.68 -7.14
C ALA A 185 2.38 -20.66 -7.10
N ASN A 186 1.77 -20.41 -5.94
CA ASN A 186 0.32 -20.42 -5.81
C ASN A 186 -0.32 -19.33 -6.66
N THR A 187 -1.27 -19.70 -7.51
CA THR A 187 -2.00 -18.75 -8.35
C THR A 187 -3.44 -18.56 -7.89
N THR A 188 -4.17 -19.65 -7.68
CA THR A 188 -5.61 -19.64 -7.35
C THR A 188 -5.99 -20.51 -6.15
N GLY A 189 -5.04 -21.31 -5.60
CA GLY A 189 -5.29 -22.17 -4.44
C GLY A 189 -5.62 -21.37 -3.17
N THR A 190 -6.67 -21.73 -2.47
CA THR A 190 -7.21 -21.00 -1.31
C THR A 190 -7.08 -21.77 0.01
N ARG A 191 -7.11 -21.04 1.13
CA ARG A 191 -7.10 -21.62 2.48
C ARG A 191 -5.90 -22.52 2.76
N ASN A 192 -4.75 -22.19 2.20
CA ASN A 192 -3.50 -22.88 2.48
C ASN A 192 -2.74 -22.18 3.61
N THR A 193 -2.05 -22.97 4.43
CA THR A 193 -1.15 -22.48 5.47
C THR A 193 0.24 -23.03 5.20
N ALA A 194 1.20 -22.18 4.90
CA ALA A 194 2.59 -22.51 4.65
C ALA A 194 3.51 -21.74 5.60
N VAL A 195 4.14 -22.40 6.54
CA VAL A 195 5.05 -21.79 7.52
C VAL A 195 6.39 -22.47 7.45
N GLY A 196 7.39 -21.78 6.97
CA GLY A 196 8.75 -22.28 6.74
C GLY A 196 9.27 -21.90 5.36
N ALA A 197 10.59 -21.81 5.21
CA ALA A 197 11.17 -21.53 3.90
C ALA A 197 10.81 -22.66 2.92
N SER A 198 10.35 -22.28 1.72
CA SER A 198 9.88 -23.15 0.64
C SER A 198 8.77 -24.14 1.04
N ALA A 199 8.01 -23.88 2.11
CA ALA A 199 6.82 -24.67 2.40
C ALA A 199 5.76 -24.43 1.31
N LEU A 200 5.20 -25.51 0.73
CA LEU A 200 4.21 -25.47 -0.37
C LEU A 200 4.65 -24.63 -1.58
N ASP A 201 5.95 -24.55 -1.88
CA ASP A 201 6.44 -23.63 -2.91
C ASP A 201 5.95 -23.96 -4.33
N ALA A 202 5.70 -25.22 -4.65
CA ALA A 202 5.17 -25.66 -5.95
C ALA A 202 3.63 -25.70 -6.03
N ASN A 203 2.91 -25.40 -4.95
CA ASN A 203 1.43 -25.39 -4.97
C ASN A 203 0.91 -24.35 -5.97
N THR A 204 0.07 -24.77 -6.90
CA THR A 204 -0.49 -23.84 -7.90
C THR A 204 -1.97 -23.55 -7.68
N THR A 205 -2.78 -24.57 -7.56
CA THR A 205 -4.25 -24.44 -7.51
C THR A 205 -4.90 -25.21 -6.36
N ALA A 206 -4.10 -25.97 -5.58
CA ALA A 206 -4.65 -26.81 -4.51
C ALA A 206 -5.07 -25.99 -3.28
N ASP A 207 -6.12 -26.45 -2.64
CA ASP A 207 -6.75 -25.80 -1.50
C ASP A 207 -6.51 -26.55 -0.18
N ARG A 208 -6.63 -25.82 0.94
CA ARG A 208 -6.74 -26.40 2.28
C ARG A 208 -5.58 -27.31 2.67
N ASN A 209 -4.38 -26.96 2.24
CA ASN A 209 -3.17 -27.65 2.68
C ASN A 209 -2.54 -26.92 3.86
N THR A 210 -1.99 -27.67 4.80
CA THR A 210 -1.19 -27.15 5.92
C THR A 210 0.21 -27.74 5.85
N ALA A 211 1.21 -26.89 5.68
CA ALA A 211 2.63 -27.26 5.65
C ALA A 211 3.41 -26.41 6.65
N VAL A 212 4.00 -27.02 7.66
CA VAL A 212 4.80 -26.35 8.66
C VAL A 212 6.18 -27.00 8.75
N GLY A 213 7.22 -26.25 8.42
CA GLY A 213 8.61 -26.72 8.40
C GLY A 213 9.32 -26.36 7.10
N PHE A 214 10.64 -26.44 7.12
CA PHE A 214 11.49 -26.21 5.94
C PHE A 214 11.23 -27.25 4.85
N ASN A 215 10.98 -26.82 3.61
CA ASN A 215 10.72 -27.70 2.46
C ASN A 215 9.55 -28.69 2.64
N THR A 216 8.56 -28.37 3.47
CA THR A 216 7.38 -29.23 3.61
C THR A 216 6.44 -29.10 2.41
N LEU A 217 5.92 -30.23 1.91
CA LEU A 217 5.03 -30.33 0.73
C LEU A 217 5.53 -29.57 -0.51
N THR A 218 6.84 -29.50 -0.74
CA THR A 218 7.45 -28.73 -1.85
C THR A 218 7.06 -29.23 -3.24
N THR A 219 6.69 -30.50 -3.39
CA THR A 219 6.29 -31.09 -4.68
C THR A 219 4.78 -31.17 -4.89
N ASN A 220 3.98 -30.71 -3.92
CA ASN A 220 2.53 -30.71 -4.05
C ASN A 220 2.09 -29.58 -4.99
N THR A 221 1.51 -29.93 -6.12
CA THR A 221 1.02 -28.94 -7.10
C THR A 221 -0.50 -28.77 -7.06
N THR A 222 -1.25 -29.87 -6.98
CA THR A 222 -2.72 -29.89 -7.11
C THR A 222 -3.43 -30.70 -6.02
N GLY A 223 -2.69 -31.38 -5.13
CA GLY A 223 -3.29 -32.15 -4.04
C GLY A 223 -3.84 -31.24 -2.94
N SER A 224 -5.11 -31.41 -2.60
CA SER A 224 -5.78 -30.63 -1.55
C SER A 224 -5.94 -31.44 -0.25
N TYR A 225 -6.23 -30.73 0.86
CA TYR A 225 -6.49 -31.31 2.18
C TYR A 225 -5.32 -32.10 2.80
N ASN A 226 -4.09 -31.74 2.47
CA ASN A 226 -2.92 -32.37 3.06
C ASN A 226 -2.45 -31.59 4.31
N THR A 227 -1.96 -32.33 5.30
CA THR A 227 -1.28 -31.77 6.46
C THR A 227 0.11 -32.42 6.58
N CYS A 228 1.15 -31.58 6.60
CA CYS A 228 2.54 -32.02 6.78
C CYS A 228 3.26 -31.11 7.77
N ILE A 229 3.93 -31.70 8.73
CA ILE A 229 4.73 -31.00 9.75
C ILE A 229 6.08 -31.71 9.84
N GLY A 230 7.18 -30.95 9.68
CA GLY A 230 8.52 -31.57 9.75
C GLY A 230 9.65 -30.74 9.15
#